data_c8bf85fb67d81d52a648ee52d65c9e7c
#
_entry.id   c8bf85fb67d81d52a648ee52d65c9e7c
#
_cell.length_a   1.000
_cell.length_b   1.000
_cell.length_c   1.000
_cell.angle_alpha   90.00
_cell.angle_beta   90.00
_cell.angle_gamma   90.00
#
_symmetry.space_group_name_H-M   'P 1'
#
loop_
_entity.id
_entity.type
_entity.pdbx_description
1 polymer ?
#
loop_
_entity_poly.entity_id
_entity_poly.type
_entity_poly.pdbx_seq_one_letter_code
_entity_poly.pdbx_strand_id
1 'polypeptide(L)'
;DAFLAIPIKRFDIHGKKLLESNNKHYFSDHGVHNYLCGSDIRGSIEKIMENVVWNHLRRQGYDVSVGILRAGEIDFVATKADKRIYIQVTYLLASDDTIKREFGNLAAIKDNYPKLVVSLDPVSGGFSEYPGIEHVNLRDFLKSDL
;
A
#
# COMPACT_ATOMS: atom_id res chain seq x y z
N ASP A 1 -4.40 14.48 22.66
CA ASP A 1 -4.57 14.88 21.26
C ASP A 1 -5.03 13.67 20.45
N ALA A 2 -6.27 13.72 19.95
CA ALA A 2 -6.78 12.69 19.04
C ALA A 2 -6.20 12.96 17.65
N PHE A 3 -5.11 12.26 17.27
CA PHE A 3 -4.57 12.30 15.92
C PHE A 3 -5.50 11.53 14.99
N LEU A 4 -6.49 12.19 14.45
CA LEU A 4 -7.42 11.60 13.48
C LEU A 4 -6.72 11.34 12.14
N ALA A 5 -5.83 12.23 11.74
CA ALA A 5 -5.02 12.11 10.52
C ALA A 5 -3.54 12.00 10.88
N ILE A 6 -2.90 10.94 10.44
CA ILE A 6 -1.49 10.65 10.75
C ILE A 6 -0.67 10.85 9.47
N PRO A 7 0.33 11.75 9.49
CA PRO A 7 1.22 11.93 8.35
C PRO A 7 2.15 10.73 8.20
N ILE A 8 2.32 10.25 6.97
CA ILE A 8 3.27 9.20 6.63
C ILE A 8 4.39 9.80 5.80
N LYS A 9 5.62 9.54 6.22
CA LYS A 9 6.83 9.98 5.52
C LYS A 9 6.99 9.24 4.19
N ARG A 10 7.72 9.86 3.27
CA ARG A 10 8.13 9.23 2.02
C ARG A 10 9.49 8.58 2.18
N PHE A 11 9.68 7.44 1.55
CA PHE A 11 10.93 6.68 1.56
C PHE A 11 11.47 6.58 0.13
N ASP A 12 12.63 7.16 -0.12
CA ASP A 12 13.34 6.99 -1.39
C ASP A 12 13.93 5.57 -1.42
N ILE A 13 13.36 4.71 -2.25
CA ILE A 13 13.73 3.30 -2.34
C ILE A 13 15.16 3.12 -2.88
N HIS A 14 15.59 3.95 -3.83
CA HIS A 14 16.95 3.91 -4.37
C HIS A 14 17.97 4.53 -3.42
N GLY A 15 17.65 5.70 -2.87
CA GLY A 15 18.52 6.40 -1.92
C GLY A 15 18.50 5.82 -0.51
N LYS A 16 17.59 4.90 -0.21
CA LYS A 16 17.41 4.25 1.10
C LYS A 16 17.31 5.25 2.25
N LYS A 17 16.59 6.34 2.06
CA LYS A 17 16.43 7.42 3.03
C LYS A 17 14.99 7.92 3.12
N LEU A 18 14.60 8.36 4.33
CA LEU A 18 13.33 9.04 4.55
C LEU A 18 13.40 10.48 4.02
N LEU A 19 12.31 10.93 3.40
CA LEU A 19 12.13 12.30 2.91
C LEU A 19 11.17 13.05 3.85
N GLU A 20 11.46 14.31 4.14
CA GLU A 20 10.67 15.10 5.09
C GLU A 20 9.56 15.95 4.45
N SER A 21 9.39 15.88 3.13
CA SER A 21 8.44 16.69 2.37
C SER A 21 7.27 15.90 1.81
N ASN A 22 6.12 16.58 1.64
CA ASN A 22 4.92 16.05 0.97
C ASN A 22 4.36 14.75 1.57
N ASN A 23 4.11 14.71 2.88
CA ASN A 23 3.55 13.54 3.55
C ASN A 23 2.13 13.24 3.06
N LYS A 24 1.84 11.96 2.79
CA LYS A 24 0.46 11.46 2.72
C LYS A 24 -0.13 11.42 4.14
N HIS A 25 -1.45 11.55 4.26
CA HIS A 25 -2.15 11.46 5.55
C HIS A 25 -3.13 10.30 5.50
N TYR A 26 -3.10 9.46 6.52
CA TYR A 26 -4.06 8.37 6.71
C TYR A 26 -4.81 8.55 8.02
N PHE A 27 -6.02 8.03 8.07
CA PHE A 27 -6.91 8.20 9.22
C PHE A 27 -6.90 6.96 10.10
N SER A 28 -6.78 7.16 11.41
CA SER A 28 -6.91 6.07 12.38
C SER A 28 -8.33 5.48 12.41
N ASP A 29 -9.33 6.31 12.09
CA ASP A 29 -10.72 5.91 12.00
C ASP A 29 -11.34 6.46 10.70
N HIS A 30 -11.73 5.55 9.80
CA HIS A 30 -12.31 5.91 8.51
C HIS A 30 -13.76 6.40 8.62
N GLY A 31 -14.50 5.96 9.65
CA GLY A 31 -15.85 6.44 9.95
C GLY A 31 -15.85 7.92 10.30
N VAL A 32 -14.90 8.36 11.11
CA VAL A 32 -14.71 9.77 11.46
C VAL A 32 -14.35 10.61 10.23
N HIS A 33 -13.44 10.10 9.38
CA HIS A 33 -13.12 10.76 8.11
C HIS A 33 -14.37 11.00 7.25
N ASN A 34 -15.18 9.96 7.05
CA ASN A 34 -16.40 10.06 6.23
C ASN A 34 -17.42 11.03 6.83
N TYR A 35 -17.54 11.05 8.15
CA TYR A 35 -18.42 12.00 8.84
C TYR A 35 -17.98 13.46 8.66
N LEU A 36 -16.68 13.73 8.73
CA LEU A 36 -16.13 15.08 8.65
C LEU A 36 -16.06 15.63 7.21
N CYS A 37 -15.72 14.76 6.25
CA CYS A 37 -15.43 15.18 4.87
C CYS A 37 -16.61 15.02 3.91
N GLY A 38 -17.71 14.36 4.34
CA GLY A 38 -18.81 14.00 3.46
C GLY A 38 -18.37 12.92 2.44
N SER A 39 -19.09 11.83 2.34
CA SER A 39 -18.62 10.70 1.54
C SER A 39 -19.15 10.73 0.11
N ASP A 40 -18.28 10.96 -0.85
CA ASP A 40 -18.43 10.32 -2.15
C ASP A 40 -17.64 8.99 -2.14
N ILE A 41 -18.30 7.92 -1.67
CA ILE A 41 -17.70 6.59 -1.51
C ILE A 41 -17.22 6.04 -2.87
N ARG A 42 -17.87 6.42 -3.98
CA ARG A 42 -17.58 5.86 -5.31
C ARG A 42 -16.25 6.35 -5.91
N GLY A 43 -15.85 7.58 -5.60
CA GLY A 43 -14.59 8.16 -6.09
C GLY A 43 -13.37 7.90 -5.19
N SER A 44 -13.55 7.18 -4.06
CA SER A 44 -12.49 7.06 -3.06
C SER A 44 -12.24 5.63 -2.57
N ILE A 45 -12.74 4.59 -3.28
CA ILE A 45 -12.62 3.20 -2.82
C ILE A 45 -11.15 2.77 -2.67
N GLU A 46 -10.27 3.17 -3.58
CA GLU A 46 -8.83 2.88 -3.47
C GLU A 46 -8.22 3.55 -2.24
N LYS A 47 -8.57 4.80 -1.95
CA LYS A 47 -8.12 5.51 -0.74
C LYS A 47 -8.62 4.85 0.54
N ILE A 48 -9.85 4.31 0.52
CA ILE A 48 -10.40 3.55 1.65
C ILE A 48 -9.59 2.27 1.84
N MET A 49 -9.31 1.54 0.76
CA MET A 49 -8.51 0.32 0.80
C MET A 49 -7.08 0.60 1.28
N GLU A 50 -6.41 1.63 0.76
CA GLU A 50 -5.10 2.06 1.26
C GLU A 50 -5.15 2.33 2.77
N ASN A 51 -6.17 3.05 3.24
CA ASN A 51 -6.31 3.37 4.66
C ASN A 51 -6.52 2.12 5.53
N VAL A 52 -7.30 1.15 5.05
CA VAL A 52 -7.52 -0.13 5.74
C VAL A 52 -6.22 -0.95 5.80
N VAL A 53 -5.49 -1.05 4.69
CA VAL A 53 -4.18 -1.73 4.60
C VAL A 53 -3.18 -1.06 5.55
N TRP A 54 -3.10 0.27 5.53
CA TRP A 54 -2.23 1.02 6.44
C TRP A 54 -2.54 0.74 7.92
N ASN A 55 -3.81 0.79 8.32
CA ASN A 55 -4.22 0.49 9.69
C ASN A 55 -3.85 -0.94 10.09
N HIS A 56 -4.02 -1.91 9.19
CA HIS A 56 -3.65 -3.30 9.44
C HIS A 56 -2.14 -3.46 9.69
N LEU A 57 -1.31 -2.86 8.83
CA LEU A 57 0.15 -2.87 8.99
C LEU A 57 0.59 -2.22 10.32
N ARG A 58 0.02 -1.08 10.66
CA ARG A 58 0.31 -0.39 11.92
C ARG A 58 -0.09 -1.23 13.15
N ARG A 59 -1.22 -1.90 13.11
CA ARG A 59 -1.66 -2.81 14.18
C ARG A 59 -0.72 -4.00 14.36
N GLN A 60 -0.10 -4.48 13.30
CA GLN A 60 0.92 -5.53 13.36
C GLN A 60 2.30 -5.01 13.78
N GLY A 61 2.45 -3.71 14.06
CA GLY A 61 3.68 -3.10 14.55
C GLY A 61 4.70 -2.74 13.47
N TYR A 62 4.25 -2.58 12.21
CA TYR A 62 5.10 -2.07 11.13
C TYR A 62 5.21 -0.55 11.18
N ASP A 63 6.40 -0.05 10.92
CA ASP A 63 6.61 1.32 10.48
C ASP A 63 6.33 1.40 8.99
N VAL A 64 5.44 2.33 8.60
CA VAL A 64 4.92 2.43 7.25
C VAL A 64 5.29 3.77 6.64
N SER A 65 5.82 3.74 5.42
CA SER A 65 6.13 4.92 4.61
C SER A 65 5.61 4.74 3.18
N VAL A 66 5.49 5.83 2.43
CA VAL A 66 5.22 5.79 0.98
C VAL A 66 6.53 5.60 0.24
N GLY A 67 6.61 4.62 -0.66
CA GLY A 67 7.81 4.38 -1.46
C GLY A 67 7.90 5.32 -2.66
N ILE A 68 9.07 5.92 -2.88
CA ILE A 68 9.33 6.76 -4.04
C ILE A 68 10.34 6.08 -4.95
N LEU A 69 9.95 5.95 -6.22
CA LEU A 69 10.78 5.48 -7.33
C LEU A 69 10.92 6.59 -8.38
N ARG A 70 11.89 6.48 -9.27
CA ARG A 70 12.00 7.39 -10.43
C ARG A 70 10.78 7.36 -11.35
N ALA A 71 10.14 6.18 -11.45
CA ALA A 71 9.00 5.94 -12.34
C ALA A 71 7.64 6.17 -11.67
N GLY A 72 7.57 6.38 -10.36
CA GLY A 72 6.30 6.53 -9.65
C GLY A 72 6.40 6.28 -8.15
N GLU A 73 5.26 6.01 -7.53
CA GLU A 73 5.15 5.74 -6.09
C GLU A 73 4.78 4.26 -5.86
N ILE A 74 5.19 3.75 -4.71
CA ILE A 74 4.68 2.52 -4.10
C ILE A 74 3.86 2.94 -2.90
N ASP A 75 2.64 2.44 -2.79
CA ASP A 75 1.73 2.89 -1.75
C ASP A 75 2.32 2.70 -0.36
N PHE A 76 2.90 1.53 -0.08
CA PHE A 76 3.52 1.27 1.21
C PHE A 76 4.86 0.55 1.13
N VAL A 77 5.80 1.05 1.91
CA VAL A 77 7.01 0.37 2.35
C VAL A 77 6.83 0.12 3.84
N ALA A 78 6.56 -1.12 4.22
CA ALA A 78 6.34 -1.53 5.61
C ALA A 78 7.61 -2.19 6.16
N THR A 79 8.14 -1.69 7.28
CA THR A 79 9.35 -2.21 7.91
C THR A 79 9.10 -2.56 9.37
N LYS A 80 9.65 -3.71 9.81
CA LYS A 80 9.57 -4.16 11.20
C LYS A 80 10.81 -4.98 11.52
N ALA A 81 11.67 -4.47 12.38
CA ALA A 81 13.01 -5.03 12.61
C ALA A 81 13.75 -5.24 11.27
N ASP A 82 14.15 -6.48 10.96
CA ASP A 82 14.87 -6.82 9.71
C ASP A 82 13.94 -7.15 8.54
N LYS A 83 12.63 -7.15 8.74
CA LYS A 83 11.63 -7.39 7.70
C LYS A 83 11.29 -6.11 6.95
N ARG A 84 11.10 -6.24 5.65
CA ARG A 84 10.55 -5.19 4.78
C ARG A 84 9.61 -5.82 3.78
N ILE A 85 8.50 -5.14 3.48
CA ILE A 85 7.51 -5.56 2.49
C ILE A 85 7.11 -4.33 1.68
N TYR A 86 7.01 -4.49 0.35
CA TYR A 86 6.48 -3.48 -0.55
C TYR A 86 5.05 -3.84 -0.93
N ILE A 87 4.15 -2.90 -0.84
CA ILE A 87 2.72 -3.16 -1.06
C ILE A 87 2.15 -2.07 -1.96
N GLN A 88 1.45 -2.52 -3.00
CA GLN A 88 0.63 -1.70 -3.88
C GLN A 88 -0.84 -2.06 -3.65
N VAL A 89 -1.73 -1.07 -3.64
CA VAL A 89 -3.15 -1.27 -3.38
C VAL A 89 -3.96 -0.76 -4.56
N THR A 90 -4.81 -1.61 -5.13
CA THR A 90 -5.70 -1.22 -6.22
C THR A 90 -7.09 -1.81 -6.01
N TYR A 91 -8.13 -1.18 -6.58
CA TYR A 91 -9.50 -1.69 -6.45
C TYR A 91 -9.64 -3.05 -7.12
N LEU A 92 -9.42 -3.11 -8.41
CA LEU A 92 -9.48 -4.32 -9.22
C LEU A 92 -8.36 -4.32 -10.27
N LEU A 93 -7.86 -5.50 -10.59
CA LEU A 93 -6.92 -5.75 -11.69
C LEU A 93 -7.68 -5.96 -13.01
N ALA A 94 -8.59 -5.02 -13.34
CA ALA A 94 -9.58 -5.17 -14.38
C ALA A 94 -9.04 -5.04 -15.82
N SER A 95 -7.79 -4.61 -16.00
CA SER A 95 -7.16 -4.43 -17.31
C SER A 95 -5.67 -4.71 -17.27
N ASP A 96 -5.12 -5.09 -18.43
CA ASP A 96 -3.67 -5.28 -18.60
C ASP A 96 -2.87 -4.02 -18.26
N ASP A 97 -3.41 -2.83 -18.56
CA ASP A 97 -2.78 -1.56 -18.21
C ASP A 97 -2.69 -1.36 -16.69
N THR A 98 -3.73 -1.73 -15.95
CA THR A 98 -3.73 -1.70 -14.48
C THR A 98 -2.70 -2.70 -13.93
N ILE A 99 -2.71 -3.94 -14.41
CA ILE A 99 -1.73 -4.97 -14.02
C ILE A 99 -0.32 -4.46 -14.29
N LYS A 100 -0.06 -3.95 -15.49
CA LYS A 100 1.25 -3.43 -15.88
C LYS A 100 1.72 -2.26 -15.01
N ARG A 101 0.81 -1.38 -14.61
CA ARG A 101 1.12 -0.26 -13.72
C ARG A 101 1.48 -0.74 -12.32
N GLU A 102 0.60 -1.53 -11.69
CA GLU A 102 0.75 -1.94 -10.29
C GLU A 102 1.93 -2.91 -10.10
N PHE A 103 2.02 -3.92 -10.93
CA PHE A 103 3.12 -4.88 -10.88
C PHE A 103 4.43 -4.29 -11.42
N GLY A 104 4.37 -3.47 -12.45
CA GLY A 104 5.55 -2.84 -13.08
C GLY A 104 6.31 -1.94 -12.11
N ASN A 105 5.61 -1.16 -11.28
CA ASN A 105 6.24 -0.34 -10.24
C ASN A 105 7.00 -1.21 -9.22
N LEU A 106 6.39 -2.30 -8.75
CA LEU A 106 7.05 -3.23 -7.83
C LEU A 106 8.21 -3.98 -8.49
N ALA A 107 8.09 -4.38 -9.76
CA ALA A 107 9.14 -5.05 -10.51
C ALA A 107 10.39 -4.17 -10.75
N ALA A 108 10.23 -2.84 -10.70
CA ALA A 108 11.34 -1.90 -10.79
C ALA A 108 12.24 -1.93 -9.55
N ILE A 109 11.77 -2.47 -8.42
CA ILE A 109 12.54 -2.59 -7.17
C ILE A 109 13.44 -3.83 -7.27
N LYS A 110 14.76 -3.59 -7.29
CA LYS A 110 15.79 -4.65 -7.52
C LYS A 110 16.36 -5.19 -6.20
N ASP A 111 15.48 -5.59 -5.29
CA ASP A 111 15.87 -6.30 -4.08
C ASP A 111 14.98 -7.54 -3.86
N ASN A 112 15.32 -8.34 -2.86
CA ASN A 112 14.67 -9.63 -2.58
C ASN A 112 13.59 -9.56 -1.49
N TYR A 113 13.18 -8.36 -1.08
CA TYR A 113 12.09 -8.24 -0.12
C TYR A 113 10.74 -8.59 -0.78
N PRO A 114 9.80 -9.16 -0.02
CA PRO A 114 8.46 -9.48 -0.51
C PRO A 114 7.76 -8.28 -1.14
N LYS A 115 7.05 -8.54 -2.23
CA LYS A 115 6.31 -7.55 -3.01
C LYS A 115 4.89 -8.06 -3.20
N LEU A 116 3.91 -7.27 -2.76
CA LEU A 116 2.50 -7.64 -2.78
C LEU A 116 1.69 -6.60 -3.56
N VAL A 117 0.74 -7.07 -4.35
CA VAL A 117 -0.38 -6.28 -4.86
C VAL A 117 -1.63 -6.73 -4.13
N VAL A 118 -2.30 -5.80 -3.45
CA VAL A 118 -3.54 -6.06 -2.70
C VAL A 118 -4.72 -5.48 -3.46
N SER A 119 -5.72 -6.30 -3.77
CA SER A 119 -6.94 -5.86 -4.46
C SER A 119 -8.21 -6.55 -3.92
N LEU A 120 -9.37 -6.23 -4.48
CA LEU A 120 -10.62 -6.94 -4.20
C LEU A 120 -10.89 -8.09 -5.19
N ASP A 121 -9.98 -8.37 -6.12
CA ASP A 121 -10.13 -9.54 -6.99
C ASP A 121 -10.19 -10.83 -6.17
N PRO A 122 -11.07 -11.77 -6.54
CA PRO A 122 -11.31 -12.96 -5.73
C PRO A 122 -10.18 -14.00 -5.77
N VAL A 123 -9.32 -13.93 -6.78
CA VAL A 123 -8.24 -14.91 -7.00
C VAL A 123 -6.92 -14.31 -6.57
N SER A 124 -6.28 -14.93 -5.58
CA SER A 124 -4.90 -14.60 -5.18
C SER A 124 -3.91 -15.47 -5.95
N GLY A 125 -2.70 -14.95 -6.15
CA GLY A 125 -1.60 -15.69 -6.80
C GLY A 125 -0.60 -14.78 -7.50
N GLY A 126 0.39 -15.38 -8.13
CA GLY A 126 1.40 -14.64 -8.91
C GLY A 126 1.02 -14.60 -10.39
N PHE A 127 1.46 -13.55 -11.06
CA PHE A 127 1.42 -13.48 -12.53
C PHE A 127 2.76 -13.93 -13.10
N SER A 128 2.73 -14.81 -14.10
CA SER A 128 3.96 -15.35 -14.73
C SER A 128 4.87 -14.27 -15.32
N GLU A 129 4.29 -13.14 -15.73
CA GLU A 129 5.01 -11.99 -16.27
C GLU A 129 5.77 -11.18 -15.21
N TYR A 130 5.40 -11.33 -13.92
CA TYR A 130 5.98 -10.59 -12.79
C TYR A 130 6.43 -11.55 -11.67
N PRO A 131 7.49 -12.34 -11.92
CA PRO A 131 7.96 -13.32 -10.96
C PRO A 131 8.42 -12.64 -9.65
N GLY A 132 8.04 -13.25 -8.52
CA GLY A 132 8.39 -12.73 -7.18
C GLY A 132 7.48 -11.61 -6.67
N ILE A 133 6.40 -11.31 -7.37
CA ILE A 133 5.34 -10.41 -6.92
C ILE A 133 4.06 -11.21 -6.76
N GLU A 134 3.45 -11.16 -5.57
CA GLU A 134 2.23 -11.87 -5.25
C GLU A 134 1.03 -10.93 -5.26
N HIS A 135 -0.08 -11.39 -5.83
CA HIS A 135 -1.38 -10.77 -5.67
C HIS A 135 -2.14 -11.44 -4.53
N VAL A 136 -2.69 -10.64 -3.63
CA VAL A 136 -3.45 -11.10 -2.47
C VAL A 136 -4.78 -10.37 -2.41
N ASN A 137 -5.89 -11.10 -2.22
CA ASN A 137 -7.17 -10.48 -1.96
C ASN A 137 -7.14 -9.71 -0.63
N LEU A 138 -7.72 -8.51 -0.57
CA LEU A 138 -7.73 -7.66 0.63
C LEU A 138 -8.22 -8.39 1.88
N ARG A 139 -9.28 -9.21 1.76
CA ARG A 139 -9.83 -9.96 2.89
C ARG A 139 -8.83 -10.97 3.45
N ASP A 140 -8.05 -11.62 2.58
CA ASP A 140 -7.06 -12.60 2.99
C ASP A 140 -5.82 -11.90 3.56
N PHE A 141 -5.43 -10.77 2.96
CA PHE A 141 -4.38 -9.90 3.52
C PHE A 141 -4.70 -9.47 4.95
N LEU A 142 -5.93 -9.05 5.24
CA LEU A 142 -6.35 -8.60 6.58
C LEU A 142 -6.45 -9.73 7.62
N LYS A 143 -6.40 -11.00 7.20
CA LYS A 143 -6.35 -12.18 8.09
C LYS A 143 -4.93 -12.70 8.29
N SER A 144 -3.98 -12.26 7.48
CA SER A 144 -2.61 -12.75 7.53
C SER A 144 -1.81 -12.06 8.63
N ASP A 145 -0.92 -12.83 9.24
CA ASP A 145 0.19 -12.32 10.05
C ASP A 145 1.41 -12.23 9.12
N LEU A 146 1.92 -11.00 8.89
CA LEU A 146 3.01 -10.69 7.97
C LEU A 146 4.41 -10.84 8.60
#